data_f7486b94d0790fc58d173b74a00384d9
#
_entry.id   f7486b94d0790fc58d173b74a00384d9
#
_cell.length_a   1.000
_cell.length_b   1.000
_cell.length_c   1.000
_cell.angle_alpha   90.00
_cell.angle_beta   90.00
_cell.angle_gamma   90.00
#
_symmetry.space_group_name_H-M   'P 1'
#
loop_
_entity.id
_entity.type
_entity.pdbx_description
1 polymer ?
#
loop_
_entity_poly.entity_id
_entity_poly.type
_entity_poly.pdbx_seq_one_letter_code
_entity_poly.pdbx_strand_id
1 'polypeptide(L)'
;MYKVEFNTKEEWKKARLSCLTGTTVGKYIGIISPYAPKSDEEMAKNPAVQFGVNCETSILTIFSNLPSVAKDLLLKPTIKPTLWYSDDDNRIAGSFDALAYEKGQNGFAECKSTSAGLYDLKNWVIPNTTWLQIIHYFSLDDSLQFCYLIVCSYYKWGDWGAKIDYVRIPREMVQSRIDNLKSWHKYILSNLPKT
;
A
#
# COMPACT_ATOMS: atom_id res chain seq x y z
N MET A 1 -15.74 2.84 3.00
CA MET A 1 -14.78 2.32 4.03
C MET A 1 -14.79 3.20 5.27
N TYR A 2 -14.47 2.63 6.44
CA TYR A 2 -14.31 3.39 7.69
C TYR A 2 -12.91 3.20 8.27
N LYS A 3 -12.46 4.19 9.05
CA LYS A 3 -11.11 4.31 9.58
C LYS A 3 -11.07 3.97 11.07
N VAL A 4 -10.08 3.19 11.49
CA VAL A 4 -9.74 2.95 12.89
C VAL A 4 -8.27 3.30 13.12
N GLU A 5 -8.00 4.24 14.02
CA GLU A 5 -6.66 4.61 14.47
C GLU A 5 -6.33 3.88 15.77
N PHE A 6 -5.09 3.45 15.88
CA PHE A 6 -4.57 2.74 17.06
C PHE A 6 -3.57 3.63 17.78
N ASN A 7 -3.52 3.49 19.10
CA ASN A 7 -2.57 4.24 19.92
C ASN A 7 -1.17 3.65 19.83
N THR A 8 -1.08 2.33 19.61
CA THR A 8 0.21 1.62 19.53
C THR A 8 0.29 0.77 18.26
N LYS A 9 1.52 0.49 17.84
CA LYS A 9 1.80 -0.39 16.71
C LYS A 9 1.42 -1.85 17.03
N GLU A 10 1.49 -2.24 18.29
CA GLU A 10 1.12 -3.56 18.79
C GLU A 10 -0.39 -3.79 18.67
N GLU A 11 -1.21 -2.84 19.07
CA GLU A 11 -2.68 -2.89 18.89
C GLU A 11 -3.04 -3.02 17.40
N TRP A 12 -2.42 -2.20 16.54
CA TRP A 12 -2.60 -2.25 15.10
C TRP A 12 -2.21 -3.62 14.51
N LYS A 13 -1.06 -4.19 14.93
CA LYS A 13 -0.62 -5.51 14.48
C LYS A 13 -1.63 -6.59 14.90
N LYS A 14 -2.12 -6.54 16.14
CA LYS A 14 -3.13 -7.48 16.64
C LYS A 14 -4.41 -7.39 15.83
N ALA A 15 -4.90 -6.20 15.57
CA ALA A 15 -6.10 -5.98 14.73
C ALA A 15 -5.89 -6.50 13.29
N ARG A 16 -4.70 -6.30 12.70
CA ARG A 16 -4.37 -6.82 11.37
C ARG A 16 -4.41 -8.34 11.26
N LEU A 17 -4.08 -9.06 12.32
CA LEU A 17 -4.09 -10.54 12.32
C LEU A 17 -5.50 -11.12 12.15
N SER A 18 -6.52 -10.39 12.58
CA SER A 18 -7.94 -10.80 12.43
C SER A 18 -8.55 -10.37 11.08
N CYS A 19 -7.79 -9.68 10.23
CA CYS A 19 -8.28 -9.15 8.96
C CYS A 19 -7.64 -9.81 7.75
N LEU A 20 -8.41 -9.88 6.68
CA LEU A 20 -7.93 -10.21 5.35
C LEU A 20 -7.30 -8.95 4.75
N THR A 21 -5.97 -8.90 4.77
CA THR A 21 -5.17 -7.83 4.18
C THR A 21 -4.60 -8.26 2.84
N GLY A 22 -4.06 -7.33 2.05
CA GLY A 22 -3.37 -7.66 0.79
C GLY A 22 -2.27 -8.71 0.97
N THR A 23 -1.52 -8.65 2.09
CA THR A 23 -0.50 -9.67 2.41
C THR A 23 -1.13 -11.04 2.67
N THR A 24 -2.23 -11.10 3.42
CA THR A 24 -2.93 -12.35 3.73
C THR A 24 -3.49 -12.97 2.45
N VAL A 25 -4.17 -12.16 1.64
CA VAL A 25 -4.68 -12.61 0.33
C VAL A 25 -3.54 -13.12 -0.55
N GLY A 26 -2.42 -12.39 -0.62
CA GLY A 26 -1.26 -12.77 -1.42
C GLY A 26 -0.67 -14.13 -1.05
N LYS A 27 -0.72 -14.50 0.22
CA LYS A 27 -0.34 -15.85 0.67
C LYS A 27 -1.32 -16.90 0.20
N TYR A 28 -2.62 -16.66 0.29
CA TYR A 28 -3.66 -17.61 -0.16
C TYR A 28 -3.60 -17.87 -1.66
N ILE A 29 -3.35 -16.84 -2.47
CA ILE A 29 -3.29 -16.99 -3.94
C ILE A 29 -1.88 -17.29 -4.48
N GLY A 30 -0.90 -17.51 -3.60
CA GLY A 30 0.45 -17.94 -3.97
C GLY A 30 1.36 -16.84 -4.56
N ILE A 31 0.96 -15.57 -4.50
CA ILE A 31 1.82 -14.45 -4.93
C ILE A 31 2.89 -14.13 -3.88
N ILE A 32 2.57 -14.33 -2.60
CA ILE A 32 3.49 -14.16 -1.47
C ILE A 32 3.80 -15.53 -0.91
N SER A 33 5.10 -15.83 -0.77
CA SER A 33 5.53 -17.10 -0.18
C SER A 33 4.91 -17.30 1.22
N PRO A 34 4.35 -18.49 1.52
CA PRO A 34 3.86 -18.81 2.84
C PRO A 34 5.00 -19.04 3.85
N TYR A 35 6.24 -19.23 3.36
CA TYR A 35 7.40 -19.45 4.23
C TYR A 35 7.71 -18.23 5.08
N ALA A 36 8.05 -18.53 6.33
CA ALA A 36 8.11 -17.61 7.44
C ALA A 36 8.69 -16.24 7.07
N PRO A 37 7.95 -15.17 7.31
CA PRO A 37 8.54 -13.86 7.25
C PRO A 37 9.70 -13.82 8.25
N LYS A 38 10.75 -13.07 7.92
CA LYS A 38 11.76 -12.69 8.91
C LYS A 38 11.02 -12.17 10.14
N SER A 39 11.53 -12.50 11.33
CA SER A 39 10.92 -11.97 12.55
C SER A 39 10.81 -10.43 12.50
N ASP A 40 9.89 -9.86 13.23
CA ASP A 40 9.77 -8.40 13.32
C ASP A 40 11.09 -7.74 13.75
N GLU A 41 11.89 -8.44 14.57
CA GLU A 41 13.23 -7.98 14.99
C GLU A 41 14.23 -8.01 13.83
N GLU A 42 14.21 -9.05 12.99
CA GLU A 42 15.07 -9.11 11.81
C GLU A 42 14.66 -8.09 10.76
N MET A 43 13.36 -7.86 10.59
CA MET A 43 12.84 -6.83 9.70
C MET A 43 13.20 -5.43 10.21
N ALA A 44 13.09 -5.19 11.52
CA ALA A 44 13.45 -3.92 12.14
C ALA A 44 14.96 -3.61 12.03
N LYS A 45 15.82 -4.62 11.95
CA LYS A 45 17.26 -4.46 11.74
C LYS A 45 17.65 -4.26 10.28
N ASN A 46 16.73 -4.49 9.32
CA ASN A 46 17.01 -4.32 7.90
C ASN A 46 17.09 -2.82 7.55
N PRO A 47 18.26 -2.30 7.10
CA PRO A 47 18.42 -0.88 6.77
C PRO A 47 17.44 -0.36 5.73
N ALA A 48 17.03 -1.20 4.76
CA ALA A 48 16.06 -0.82 3.74
C ALA A 48 14.66 -0.63 4.34
N VAL A 49 14.27 -1.47 5.32
CA VAL A 49 12.99 -1.34 6.02
C VAL A 49 13.00 -0.10 6.91
N GLN A 50 14.10 0.13 7.65
CA GLN A 50 14.27 1.33 8.47
C GLN A 50 14.22 2.61 7.63
N PHE A 51 14.92 2.62 6.50
CA PHE A 51 14.88 3.74 5.56
C PHE A 51 13.44 4.00 5.08
N GLY A 52 12.70 2.95 4.65
CA GLY A 52 11.32 3.08 4.20
C GLY A 52 10.42 3.72 5.27
N VAL A 53 10.43 3.15 6.48
CA VAL A 53 9.59 3.63 7.59
C VAL A 53 9.94 5.08 8.00
N ASN A 54 11.23 5.42 8.04
CA ASN A 54 11.67 6.73 8.49
C ASN A 54 11.50 7.83 7.43
N CYS A 55 11.50 7.47 6.15
CA CYS A 55 11.47 8.43 5.05
C CYS A 55 10.07 8.61 4.41
N GLU A 56 9.08 7.80 4.77
CA GLU A 56 7.75 7.80 4.14
C GLU A 56 7.11 9.19 4.12
N THR A 57 7.05 9.86 5.29
CA THR A 57 6.51 11.23 5.38
C THR A 57 7.31 12.22 4.54
N SER A 58 8.64 12.09 4.51
CA SER A 58 9.50 12.95 3.70
C SER A 58 9.28 12.71 2.21
N ILE A 59 9.11 11.45 1.80
CA ILE A 59 8.81 11.07 0.41
C ILE A 59 7.48 11.70 -0.03
N LEU A 60 6.44 11.59 0.78
CA LEU A 60 5.13 12.19 0.50
C LEU A 60 5.23 13.72 0.40
N THR A 61 5.99 14.35 1.29
CA THR A 61 6.21 15.81 1.29
C THR A 61 6.96 16.26 0.03
N ILE A 62 8.03 15.57 -0.34
CA ILE A 62 8.79 15.89 -1.56
C ILE A 62 7.91 15.69 -2.79
N PHE A 63 7.19 14.57 -2.87
CA PHE A 63 6.30 14.25 -3.97
C PHE A 63 5.24 15.34 -4.17
N SER A 64 4.56 15.78 -3.11
CA SER A 64 3.51 16.82 -3.21
C SER A 64 4.04 18.18 -3.68
N ASN A 65 5.35 18.43 -3.57
CA ASN A 65 6.00 19.67 -4.02
C ASN A 65 6.67 19.54 -5.41
N LEU A 66 6.59 18.39 -6.07
CA LEU A 66 7.15 18.25 -7.42
C LEU A 66 6.36 19.11 -8.43
N PRO A 67 7.03 19.86 -9.31
CA PRO A 67 6.35 20.69 -10.32
C PRO A 67 5.46 19.89 -11.29
N SER A 68 5.73 18.60 -11.45
CA SER A 68 4.98 17.68 -12.31
C SER A 68 3.73 17.10 -11.66
N VAL A 69 3.54 17.31 -10.35
CA VAL A 69 2.35 16.87 -9.62
C VAL A 69 1.24 17.92 -9.76
N ALA A 70 0.00 17.47 -9.83
CA ALA A 70 -1.15 18.36 -9.94
C ALA A 70 -1.20 19.34 -8.78
N LYS A 71 -1.38 20.63 -9.09
CA LYS A 71 -1.41 21.71 -8.07
C LYS A 71 -2.59 21.59 -7.10
N ASP A 72 -3.64 20.91 -7.50
CA ASP A 72 -4.84 20.65 -6.71
C ASP A 72 -4.81 19.30 -5.97
N LEU A 73 -3.69 18.57 -6.04
CA LEU A 73 -3.51 17.36 -5.25
C LEU A 73 -3.37 17.71 -3.77
N LEU A 74 -4.27 17.17 -2.98
CA LEU A 74 -4.21 17.18 -1.52
C LEU A 74 -3.88 15.78 -1.01
N LEU A 75 -2.75 15.63 -0.32
CA LEU A 75 -2.38 14.42 0.40
C LEU A 75 -2.67 14.59 1.89
N LYS A 76 -3.24 13.54 2.48
CA LYS A 76 -3.44 13.40 3.93
C LYS A 76 -2.65 12.19 4.42
N PRO A 77 -1.39 12.37 4.85
CA PRO A 77 -0.55 11.27 5.33
C PRO A 77 -1.18 10.54 6.53
N THR A 78 -0.96 9.24 6.58
CA THR A 78 -1.36 8.39 7.70
C THR A 78 -0.29 8.44 8.77
N ILE A 79 -0.49 9.30 9.78
CA ILE A 79 0.53 9.57 10.82
C ILE A 79 0.51 8.49 11.92
N LYS A 80 -0.67 8.01 12.27
CA LYS A 80 -0.86 6.96 13.30
C LYS A 80 -1.03 5.59 12.65
N PRO A 81 -0.71 4.50 13.38
CA PRO A 81 -1.08 3.17 12.93
C PRO A 81 -2.58 3.10 12.67
N THR A 82 -2.97 2.83 11.43
CA THR A 82 -4.37 2.93 10.96
C THR A 82 -4.74 1.72 10.14
N LEU A 83 -5.97 1.24 10.32
CA LEU A 83 -6.64 0.32 9.41
C LEU A 83 -7.88 0.98 8.82
N TRP A 84 -8.03 0.77 7.53
CA TRP A 84 -9.20 1.13 6.75
C TRP A 84 -9.97 -0.14 6.45
N TYR A 85 -11.18 -0.25 6.98
CA TYR A 85 -12.03 -1.42 6.81
C TYR A 85 -13.00 -1.21 5.66
N SER A 86 -13.29 -2.26 4.91
CA SER A 86 -14.35 -2.23 3.92
C SER A 86 -15.71 -2.09 4.61
N ASP A 87 -16.62 -1.30 4.00
CA ASP A 87 -18.02 -1.23 4.47
C ASP A 87 -18.79 -2.52 4.15
N ASP A 88 -18.36 -3.27 3.13
CA ASP A 88 -18.99 -4.52 2.72
C ASP A 88 -18.71 -5.66 3.70
N ASP A 89 -17.49 -5.71 4.27
CA ASP A 89 -17.09 -6.73 5.25
C ASP A 89 -15.94 -6.22 6.12
N ASN A 90 -16.20 -6.07 7.40
CA ASN A 90 -15.23 -5.57 8.38
C ASN A 90 -14.05 -6.51 8.67
N ARG A 91 -14.02 -7.69 8.05
CA ARG A 91 -12.87 -8.60 8.07
C ARG A 91 -11.88 -8.29 6.95
N ILE A 92 -12.19 -7.35 6.04
CA ILE A 92 -11.31 -6.92 4.95
C ILE A 92 -10.77 -5.54 5.30
N ALA A 93 -9.44 -5.41 5.40
CA ALA A 93 -8.82 -4.16 5.80
C ALA A 93 -7.48 -3.90 5.10
N GLY A 94 -7.13 -2.62 4.99
CA GLY A 94 -5.85 -2.16 4.44
C GLY A 94 -5.28 -0.98 5.21
N SER A 95 -4.04 -0.61 4.90
CA SER A 95 -3.36 0.54 5.50
C SER A 95 -2.66 1.31 4.39
N PHE A 96 -3.19 2.46 4.03
CA PHE A 96 -2.57 3.36 3.04
C PHE A 96 -1.54 4.26 3.69
N ASP A 97 -0.55 4.67 2.92
CA ASP A 97 0.43 5.64 3.40
C ASP A 97 -0.14 7.06 3.43
N ALA A 98 -1.05 7.38 2.50
CA ALA A 98 -1.85 8.60 2.52
C ALA A 98 -3.19 8.43 1.80
N LEU A 99 -4.21 9.18 2.22
CA LEU A 99 -5.35 9.48 1.37
C LEU A 99 -4.98 10.62 0.42
N ALA A 100 -5.53 10.57 -0.79
CA ALA A 100 -5.33 11.56 -1.83
C ALA A 100 -6.67 12.13 -2.30
N TYR A 101 -6.67 13.41 -2.66
CA TYR A 101 -7.80 14.06 -3.27
C TYR A 101 -7.31 14.94 -4.42
N GLU A 102 -7.87 14.77 -5.61
CA GLU A 102 -7.50 15.51 -6.81
C GLU A 102 -8.71 15.68 -7.72
N LYS A 103 -8.97 16.91 -8.19
CA LYS A 103 -10.06 17.22 -9.15
C LYS A 103 -11.43 16.66 -8.77
N GLY A 104 -11.79 16.71 -7.49
CA GLY A 104 -13.06 16.20 -7.01
C GLY A 104 -13.11 14.67 -6.84
N GLN A 105 -12.01 13.96 -7.03
CA GLN A 105 -11.91 12.51 -6.89
C GLN A 105 -11.14 12.13 -5.63
N ASN A 106 -11.58 11.06 -4.98
CA ASN A 106 -10.85 10.42 -3.89
C ASN A 106 -9.86 9.39 -4.45
N GLY A 107 -8.74 9.26 -3.80
CA GLY A 107 -7.71 8.29 -4.11
C GLY A 107 -6.82 8.01 -2.90
N PHE A 108 -5.73 7.34 -3.13
CA PHE A 108 -4.71 7.07 -2.10
C PHE A 108 -3.31 7.14 -2.70
N ALA A 109 -2.32 7.22 -1.82
CA ALA A 109 -0.92 7.10 -2.18
C ALA A 109 -0.30 5.90 -1.45
N GLU A 110 0.58 5.21 -2.16
CA GLU A 110 1.39 4.11 -1.68
C GLU A 110 2.85 4.41 -1.98
N CYS A 111 3.68 4.46 -0.94
CA CYS A 111 5.10 4.73 -1.02
C CYS A 111 5.90 3.42 -0.99
N LYS A 112 6.90 3.34 -1.84
CA LYS A 112 7.86 2.25 -1.83
C LYS A 112 9.27 2.81 -1.80
N SER A 113 10.07 2.34 -0.86
CA SER A 113 11.52 2.59 -0.85
C SER A 113 12.24 1.33 -1.29
N THR A 114 13.15 1.43 -2.22
CA THR A 114 13.84 0.28 -2.80
C THR A 114 15.25 0.62 -3.24
N SER A 115 16.11 -0.41 -3.31
CA SER A 115 17.35 -0.30 -4.11
C SER A 115 17.00 -0.24 -5.60
N ALA A 116 17.81 0.46 -6.38
CA ALA A 116 17.57 0.65 -7.81
C ALA A 116 17.32 -0.68 -8.57
N GLY A 117 16.40 -0.65 -9.52
CA GLY A 117 16.16 -1.73 -10.48
C GLY A 117 14.94 -2.61 -10.28
N LEU A 118 14.23 -2.51 -9.13
CA LEU A 118 13.00 -3.29 -8.90
C LEU A 118 11.76 -2.70 -9.57
N TYR A 119 11.77 -1.41 -9.87
CA TYR A 119 10.67 -0.68 -10.47
C TYR A 119 11.13 0.06 -11.72
N ASP A 120 10.37 -0.03 -12.78
CA ASP A 120 10.43 0.85 -13.94
C ASP A 120 9.03 1.36 -14.24
N LEU A 121 8.68 2.47 -13.61
CA LEU A 121 7.32 3.00 -13.68
C LEU A 121 6.95 3.51 -15.08
N LYS A 122 7.93 3.90 -15.90
CA LYS A 122 7.71 4.32 -17.29
C LYS A 122 7.24 3.16 -18.16
N ASN A 123 7.76 1.96 -17.90
CA ASN A 123 7.42 0.73 -18.62
C ASN A 123 6.46 -0.16 -17.82
N TRP A 124 5.84 0.35 -16.76
CA TRP A 124 4.89 -0.37 -15.91
C TRP A 124 5.46 -1.64 -15.27
N VAL A 125 6.78 -1.68 -15.07
CA VAL A 125 7.43 -2.77 -14.32
C VAL A 125 7.24 -2.51 -12.83
N ILE A 126 6.24 -3.16 -12.27
CA ILE A 126 5.83 -3.03 -10.85
C ILE A 126 5.73 -4.46 -10.29
N PRO A 127 6.35 -4.77 -9.15
CA PRO A 127 6.27 -6.09 -8.53
C PRO A 127 4.82 -6.53 -8.28
N ASN A 128 4.56 -7.82 -8.48
CA ASN A 128 3.21 -8.40 -8.29
C ASN A 128 2.66 -8.17 -6.88
N THR A 129 3.53 -8.16 -5.87
CA THR A 129 3.15 -7.87 -4.48
C THR A 129 2.65 -6.43 -4.31
N THR A 130 3.25 -5.47 -5.00
CA THR A 130 2.80 -4.07 -5.01
C THR A 130 1.49 -3.92 -5.78
N TRP A 131 1.36 -4.56 -6.95
CA TRP A 131 0.09 -4.60 -7.68
C TRP A 131 -1.05 -5.15 -6.83
N LEU A 132 -0.80 -6.29 -6.16
CA LEU A 132 -1.79 -6.90 -5.28
C LEU A 132 -2.22 -5.95 -4.16
N GLN A 133 -1.29 -5.24 -3.55
CA GLN A 133 -1.56 -4.28 -2.49
C GLN A 133 -2.44 -3.13 -3.00
N ILE A 134 -2.11 -2.55 -4.16
CA ILE A 134 -2.89 -1.47 -4.79
C ILE A 134 -4.31 -1.95 -5.13
N ILE A 135 -4.45 -3.12 -5.75
CA ILE A 135 -5.75 -3.71 -6.12
C ILE A 135 -6.57 -3.99 -4.87
N HIS A 136 -5.94 -4.51 -3.81
CA HIS A 136 -6.59 -4.74 -2.53
C HIS A 136 -7.13 -3.45 -1.92
N TYR A 137 -6.36 -2.36 -1.96
CA TYR A 137 -6.82 -1.07 -1.45
C TYR A 137 -8.00 -0.50 -2.24
N PHE A 138 -7.97 -0.59 -3.57
CA PHE A 138 -9.13 -0.23 -4.38
C PHE A 138 -10.38 -1.08 -4.07
N SER A 139 -10.20 -2.32 -3.63
CA SER A 139 -11.32 -3.20 -3.29
C SER A 139 -12.03 -2.84 -1.99
N LEU A 140 -11.42 -2.01 -1.14
CA LEU A 140 -11.99 -1.58 0.14
C LEU A 140 -13.11 -0.56 -0.02
N ASP A 141 -13.04 0.28 -1.08
CA ASP A 141 -14.00 1.36 -1.29
C ASP A 141 -14.09 1.72 -2.77
N ASP A 142 -15.29 1.66 -3.31
CA ASP A 142 -15.56 1.97 -4.71
C ASP A 142 -15.47 3.47 -5.04
N SER A 143 -15.44 4.33 -4.02
CA SER A 143 -15.22 5.77 -4.18
C SER A 143 -13.77 6.14 -4.52
N LEU A 144 -12.80 5.24 -4.28
CA LEU A 144 -11.40 5.45 -4.63
C LEU A 144 -11.20 5.33 -6.14
N GLN A 145 -10.82 6.42 -6.80
CA GLN A 145 -10.74 6.51 -8.24
C GLN A 145 -9.32 6.44 -8.79
N PHE A 146 -8.32 6.68 -7.97
CA PHE A 146 -6.91 6.62 -8.38
C PHE A 146 -5.97 6.25 -7.23
N CYS A 147 -4.79 5.77 -7.59
CA CYS A 147 -3.65 5.57 -6.70
C CYS A 147 -2.44 6.32 -7.26
N TYR A 148 -1.70 7.01 -6.42
CA TYR A 148 -0.33 7.40 -6.70
C TYR A 148 0.62 6.35 -6.12
N LEU A 149 1.29 5.59 -6.99
CA LEU A 149 2.43 4.78 -6.59
C LEU A 149 3.69 5.64 -6.67
N ILE A 150 4.32 5.87 -5.53
CA ILE A 150 5.49 6.72 -5.36
C ILE A 150 6.66 5.83 -4.97
N VAL A 151 7.72 5.81 -5.78
CA VAL A 151 8.89 4.97 -5.57
C VAL A 151 10.11 5.84 -5.30
N CYS A 152 10.69 5.69 -4.12
CA CYS A 152 11.96 6.29 -3.75
C CYS A 152 13.06 5.25 -3.96
N SER A 153 13.87 5.43 -5.00
CA SER A 153 15.03 4.60 -5.27
C SER A 153 16.26 5.22 -4.64
N TYR A 154 17.01 4.43 -3.86
CA TYR A 154 18.29 4.87 -3.27
C TYR A 154 19.45 4.09 -3.86
N TYR A 155 20.59 4.77 -4.03
CA TYR A 155 21.81 4.19 -4.57
C TYR A 155 22.77 3.80 -3.44
N LYS A 156 23.32 2.58 -3.54
CA LYS A 156 24.14 1.98 -2.47
C LYS A 156 25.62 2.35 -2.52
N TRP A 157 26.11 2.95 -3.60
CA TRP A 157 27.55 3.14 -3.85
C TRP A 157 27.89 4.60 -4.14
N GLY A 158 28.44 5.28 -3.15
CA GLY A 158 29.19 6.54 -3.33
C GLY A 158 28.38 7.81 -3.58
N ASP A 159 27.34 7.75 -4.38
CA ASP A 159 26.44 8.86 -4.61
C ASP A 159 25.21 8.72 -3.70
N TRP A 160 25.18 9.46 -2.63
CA TRP A 160 24.03 9.57 -1.74
C TRP A 160 22.91 10.34 -2.44
N GLY A 161 22.24 9.67 -3.36
CA GLY A 161 21.13 10.22 -4.10
C GLY A 161 19.88 9.36 -3.89
N ALA A 162 18.76 9.99 -3.59
CA ALA A 162 17.44 9.36 -3.67
C ALA A 162 16.70 9.97 -4.86
N LYS A 163 16.16 9.12 -5.72
CA LYS A 163 15.30 9.53 -6.83
C LYS A 163 13.87 9.16 -6.50
N ILE A 164 12.95 10.10 -6.66
CA ILE A 164 11.53 9.85 -6.56
C ILE A 164 10.95 9.79 -7.96
N ASP A 165 10.41 8.63 -8.31
CA ASP A 165 9.58 8.40 -9.48
C ASP A 165 8.15 8.11 -9.01
N TYR A 166 7.14 8.44 -9.83
CA TYR A 166 5.76 8.15 -9.50
C TYR A 166 4.92 7.87 -10.75
N VAL A 167 3.81 7.19 -10.53
CA VAL A 167 2.79 6.97 -11.55
C VAL A 167 1.41 7.09 -10.92
N ARG A 168 0.49 7.70 -11.65
CA ARG A 168 -0.94 7.73 -11.31
C ARG A 168 -1.62 6.54 -11.96
N ILE A 169 -2.20 5.68 -11.15
CA ILE A 169 -2.91 4.47 -11.57
C ILE A 169 -4.40 4.74 -11.43
N PRO A 170 -5.15 4.93 -12.51
CA PRO A 170 -6.59 5.11 -12.43
C PRO A 170 -7.28 3.77 -12.13
N ARG A 171 -8.38 3.80 -11.38
CA ARG A 171 -9.14 2.61 -10.99
C ARG A 171 -9.56 1.76 -12.20
N GLU A 172 -10.02 2.41 -13.26
CA GLU A 172 -10.48 1.74 -14.47
C GLU A 172 -9.42 0.83 -15.09
N MET A 173 -8.14 1.18 -14.98
CA MET A 173 -7.03 0.37 -15.47
C MET A 173 -6.93 -1.01 -14.81
N VAL A 174 -7.43 -1.13 -13.59
CA VAL A 174 -7.31 -2.34 -12.77
C VAL A 174 -8.66 -2.92 -12.36
N GLN A 175 -9.78 -2.42 -12.90
CA GLN A 175 -11.13 -2.81 -12.47
C GLN A 175 -11.36 -4.32 -12.52
N SER A 176 -11.01 -4.98 -13.62
CA SER A 176 -11.17 -6.43 -13.75
C SER A 176 -10.38 -7.23 -12.71
N ARG A 177 -9.21 -6.71 -12.31
CA ARG A 177 -8.40 -7.32 -11.24
C ARG A 177 -9.01 -7.10 -9.87
N ILE A 178 -9.66 -5.95 -9.65
CA ILE A 178 -10.41 -5.65 -8.40
C ILE A 178 -11.58 -6.63 -8.26
N ASP A 179 -12.36 -6.83 -9.34
CA ASP A 179 -13.52 -7.73 -9.33
C ASP A 179 -13.09 -9.18 -9.03
N ASN A 180 -12.00 -9.63 -9.67
CA ASN A 180 -11.40 -10.92 -9.39
C ASN A 180 -10.95 -11.04 -7.93
N LEU A 181 -10.32 -10.01 -7.38
CA LEU A 181 -9.87 -10.02 -5.98
C LEU A 181 -11.03 -10.03 -5.00
N LYS A 182 -12.11 -9.28 -5.26
CA LYS A 182 -13.34 -9.33 -4.46
C LYS A 182 -13.95 -10.74 -4.44
N SER A 183 -13.86 -11.47 -5.55
CA SER A 183 -14.28 -12.89 -5.60
C SER A 183 -13.40 -13.79 -4.73
N TRP A 184 -12.08 -13.57 -4.75
CA TRP A 184 -11.15 -14.25 -3.84
C TRP A 184 -11.40 -13.92 -2.38
N HIS A 185 -11.71 -12.66 -2.03
CA HIS A 185 -12.08 -12.29 -0.67
C HIS A 185 -13.27 -13.13 -0.17
N LYS A 186 -14.35 -13.20 -0.96
CA LYS A 186 -15.53 -14.02 -0.63
C LYS A 186 -15.19 -15.48 -0.44
N TYR A 187 -14.40 -16.05 -1.34
CA TYR A 187 -13.96 -17.45 -1.26
C TYR A 187 -13.14 -17.71 0.01
N ILE A 188 -12.13 -16.88 0.29
CA ILE A 188 -11.26 -17.05 1.46
C ILE A 188 -12.09 -16.93 2.74
N LEU A 189 -12.92 -15.90 2.86
CA LEU A 189 -13.74 -15.66 4.04
C LEU A 189 -14.79 -16.74 4.31
N SER A 190 -15.30 -17.40 3.24
CA SER A 190 -16.22 -18.53 3.38
C SER A 190 -15.54 -19.82 3.83
N ASN A 191 -14.23 -19.96 3.61
CA ASN A 191 -13.45 -21.14 3.94
C ASN A 191 -12.56 -20.97 5.19
N LEU A 192 -12.54 -19.77 5.81
CA LEU A 192 -11.90 -19.60 7.10
C LEU A 192 -12.74 -20.29 8.19
N PRO A 193 -12.09 -20.98 9.15
CA PRO A 193 -12.82 -21.52 10.31
C PRO A 193 -13.54 -20.37 10.99
N LYS A 194 -14.83 -20.57 11.27
CA LYS A 194 -15.61 -19.63 12.07
C LYS A 194 -15.03 -19.65 13.49
N THR A 195 -14.34 -18.57 13.87
CA THR A 195 -13.86 -18.34 15.24
C THR A 195 -15.03 -18.06 16.17
#